data_e8a8399d194e980ef439746caf4bde41
#
_entry.id   e8a8399d194e980ef439746caf4bde41
#
_cell.length_a   1.000
_cell.length_b   1.000
_cell.length_c   1.000
_cell.angle_alpha   90.00
_cell.angle_beta   90.00
_cell.angle_gamma   90.00
#
_symmetry.space_group_name_H-M   'P 1'
#
loop_
_entity.id
_entity.type
_entity.pdbx_description
1 polymer ?
#
loop_
_entity_poly.entity_id
_entity_poly.type
_entity_poly.pdbx_seq_one_letter_code
_entity_poly.pdbx_strand_id
1 'polypeptide(L)'
;MTDLYLNGIVIDACNMKQMRANFLILSFIVFLIFNTKSYSQEGLPIYSDYLTDNYYLLFPSMAGAANCTKVRFTGRKQWMDQDEAPNLQTVSINGRLGDSKSALGTIAFKDQNGYHSQSGAYITYAHHIMFSRSELDLDMLSFGLSAGMIQYKLDESAFLAGGFDPLISGFEQSATDFNIDFGFSYQYLDFYAHASIKNLLNNDGINFNEQGLSYNNLRTYLFSTGYLFSDSSNNWNFEPSLMFAHKDATKETFADVNLKVYRETDFGRLWAGLSYRNSFDGAEYLNSQDQIKTQKLQYITPLVGLQFDNFVFAYTYSYQSNSVVFDNGGYHQITLGFNFGCRKQRYDCECPWLK
;
A
#
# COMPACT_ATOMS: atom_id res chain seq x y z
N MET A 1 -16.54 14.93 60.53
CA MET A 1 -17.30 16.14 60.18
C MET A 1 -16.39 17.00 59.30
N THR A 2 -16.55 16.90 58.02
CA THR A 2 -16.38 17.98 57.02
C THR A 2 -16.61 17.35 55.66
N ASP A 3 -17.86 17.51 55.24
CA ASP A 3 -18.30 17.18 53.87
C ASP A 3 -17.71 18.22 52.92
N LEU A 4 -17.05 17.74 51.86
CA LEU A 4 -16.73 18.54 50.68
C LEU A 4 -17.57 17.99 49.51
N TYR A 5 -18.66 18.67 49.25
CA TYR A 5 -19.45 18.53 48.02
C TYR A 5 -18.64 18.97 46.84
N LEU A 6 -18.38 18.07 45.91
CA LEU A 6 -18.01 18.34 44.53
C LEU A 6 -18.98 17.63 43.59
N ASN A 7 -19.64 18.43 42.80
CA ASN A 7 -20.74 18.11 41.89
C ASN A 7 -20.55 16.85 41.04
N GLY A 8 -21.48 15.90 41.23
CA GLY A 8 -22.27 15.29 40.20
C GLY A 8 -21.59 14.52 39.08
N ILE A 9 -20.93 13.39 39.37
CA ILE A 9 -21.00 12.15 38.58
C ILE A 9 -20.62 11.02 39.55
N VAL A 10 -21.62 10.40 40.13
CA VAL A 10 -21.44 9.09 40.79
C VAL A 10 -21.31 8.06 39.67
N ILE A 11 -20.09 7.81 39.22
CA ILE A 11 -19.81 6.66 38.39
C ILE A 11 -19.80 5.45 39.34
N ASP A 12 -20.89 4.69 39.31
CA ASP A 12 -21.11 3.50 40.10
C ASP A 12 -19.94 2.53 39.90
N ALA A 13 -19.21 2.20 40.95
CA ALA A 13 -18.07 1.27 40.92
C ALA A 13 -18.47 -0.12 40.38
N CYS A 14 -19.78 -0.43 40.39
CA CYS A 14 -20.36 -1.61 39.78
C CYS A 14 -20.34 -1.55 38.24
N ASN A 15 -20.59 -0.37 37.65
CA ASN A 15 -20.53 -0.15 36.20
C ASN A 15 -19.10 -0.25 35.64
N MET A 16 -18.09 0.18 36.39
CA MET A 16 -16.70 0.06 35.97
C MET A 16 -16.20 -1.40 35.98
N LYS A 17 -16.64 -2.22 36.92
CA LYS A 17 -16.30 -3.66 36.93
C LYS A 17 -16.97 -4.38 35.76
N GLN A 18 -18.19 -4.06 35.45
CA GLN A 18 -18.94 -4.64 34.33
C GLN A 18 -18.38 -4.20 32.96
N MET A 19 -17.96 -2.94 32.83
CA MET A 19 -17.30 -2.43 31.63
C MET A 19 -15.92 -3.10 31.41
N ARG A 20 -15.14 -3.31 32.47
CA ARG A 20 -13.85 -4.06 32.39
C ARG A 20 -14.06 -5.53 32.03
N ALA A 21 -15.08 -6.18 32.59
CA ALA A 21 -15.42 -7.56 32.23
C ALA A 21 -15.87 -7.69 30.78
N ASN A 22 -16.71 -6.78 30.31
CA ASN A 22 -17.15 -6.76 28.90
C ASN A 22 -15.99 -6.46 27.94
N PHE A 23 -15.07 -5.58 28.31
CA PHE A 23 -13.86 -5.29 27.53
C PHE A 23 -12.92 -6.50 27.46
N LEU A 24 -12.74 -7.23 28.57
CA LEU A 24 -11.96 -8.47 28.60
C LEU A 24 -12.60 -9.60 27.80
N ILE A 25 -13.92 -9.72 27.85
CA ILE A 25 -14.68 -10.70 27.06
C ILE A 25 -14.60 -10.35 25.57
N LEU A 26 -14.73 -9.08 25.20
CA LEU A 26 -14.58 -8.62 23.82
C LEU A 26 -13.15 -8.86 23.31
N SER A 27 -12.13 -8.56 24.12
CA SER A 27 -10.73 -8.84 23.83
C SER A 27 -10.45 -10.33 23.66
N PHE A 28 -11.06 -11.18 24.51
CA PHE A 28 -10.92 -12.63 24.42
C PHE A 28 -11.64 -13.22 23.20
N ILE A 29 -12.80 -12.69 22.82
CA ILE A 29 -13.53 -13.07 21.60
C ILE A 29 -12.72 -12.66 20.36
N VAL A 30 -12.13 -11.47 20.33
CA VAL A 30 -11.23 -11.03 19.26
C VAL A 30 -10.01 -11.95 19.15
N PHE A 31 -9.44 -12.40 20.28
CA PHE A 31 -8.29 -13.32 20.29
C PHE A 31 -8.65 -14.74 19.81
N LEU A 32 -9.89 -15.21 20.01
CA LEU A 32 -10.34 -16.53 19.55
C LEU A 32 -10.64 -16.59 18.03
N ILE A 33 -10.82 -15.45 17.37
CA ILE A 33 -11.10 -15.38 15.93
C ILE A 33 -9.82 -15.58 15.08
N PHE A 34 -8.63 -15.49 15.68
CA PHE A 34 -7.35 -15.51 14.95
C PHE A 34 -6.66 -16.88 14.85
N ASN A 35 -7.37 -18.01 15.02
CA ASN A 35 -6.77 -19.34 14.81
C ASN A 35 -7.17 -19.90 13.43
N THR A 36 -6.51 -19.47 12.36
CA THR A 36 -6.64 -20.09 11.04
C THR A 36 -5.29 -20.58 10.52
N LYS A 37 -5.29 -21.80 9.98
CA LYS A 37 -4.11 -22.39 9.36
C LYS A 37 -3.75 -21.58 8.10
N SER A 38 -2.54 -21.04 8.05
CA SER A 38 -2.02 -20.30 6.91
C SER A 38 -1.53 -21.28 5.85
N TYR A 39 -2.05 -21.14 4.64
CA TYR A 39 -1.47 -21.74 3.44
C TYR A 39 -0.79 -20.60 2.69
N SER A 40 0.56 -20.65 2.64
CA SER A 40 1.34 -19.66 1.90
C SER A 40 1.28 -19.98 0.41
N GLN A 41 0.59 -19.16 -0.36
CA GLN A 41 0.85 -18.99 -1.80
C GLN A 41 1.11 -17.52 -2.02
N GLU A 42 2.30 -17.19 -2.53
CA GLU A 42 2.67 -15.81 -2.86
C GLU A 42 1.82 -15.31 -4.01
N GLY A 43 0.78 -14.55 -3.68
CA GLY A 43 0.19 -13.64 -4.64
C GLY A 43 1.18 -12.52 -4.92
N LEU A 44 1.42 -12.21 -6.19
CA LEU A 44 2.32 -11.12 -6.59
C LEU A 44 1.90 -9.81 -5.88
N PRO A 45 2.80 -9.18 -5.10
CA PRO A 45 2.46 -7.95 -4.39
C PRO A 45 2.42 -6.81 -5.41
N ILE A 46 1.22 -6.48 -5.87
CA ILE A 46 1.00 -5.28 -6.65
C ILE A 46 1.10 -4.12 -5.67
N TYR A 47 2.07 -3.22 -5.84
CA TYR A 47 2.20 -1.97 -5.06
C TYR A 47 2.55 -2.14 -3.58
N SER A 48 3.60 -2.85 -3.24
CA SER A 48 3.94 -3.08 -1.84
C SER A 48 4.78 -1.99 -1.18
N ASP A 49 5.36 -1.06 -1.94
CA ASP A 49 6.24 -0.04 -1.38
C ASP A 49 5.52 1.31 -1.27
N TYR A 50 4.83 1.46 -0.15
CA TYR A 50 4.16 2.67 0.33
C TYR A 50 5.01 3.95 0.26
N LEU A 51 6.32 3.81 0.21
CA LEU A 51 7.27 4.91 0.38
C LEU A 51 7.51 5.71 -0.89
N THR A 52 6.93 5.34 -2.00
CA THR A 52 6.91 6.19 -3.19
C THR A 52 5.91 7.31 -3.00
N ASP A 53 6.19 8.51 -3.53
CA ASP A 53 5.28 9.64 -3.45
C ASP A 53 4.07 9.48 -4.36
N ASN A 54 3.57 8.26 -4.48
CA ASN A 54 2.42 7.91 -5.30
C ASN A 54 1.36 7.15 -4.48
N TYR A 55 0.78 7.84 -3.49
CA TYR A 55 -0.30 7.30 -2.66
C TYR A 55 -1.52 6.84 -3.46
N TYR A 56 -1.69 7.39 -4.66
CA TYR A 56 -2.79 7.01 -5.55
C TYR A 56 -2.72 5.54 -5.98
N LEU A 57 -1.54 4.94 -6.08
CA LEU A 57 -1.42 3.50 -6.39
C LEU A 57 -2.06 2.61 -5.31
N LEU A 58 -2.00 3.05 -4.06
CA LEU A 58 -2.52 2.31 -2.89
C LEU A 58 -3.96 2.69 -2.57
N PHE A 59 -4.27 3.99 -2.66
CA PHE A 59 -5.53 4.56 -2.18
C PHE A 59 -6.25 5.29 -3.32
N PRO A 60 -7.30 4.70 -3.91
CA PRO A 60 -8.10 5.33 -4.96
C PRO A 60 -8.63 6.71 -4.59
N SER A 61 -8.89 6.95 -3.30
CA SER A 61 -9.34 8.24 -2.75
C SER A 61 -8.31 9.37 -2.90
N MET A 62 -7.03 9.03 -3.17
CA MET A 62 -5.98 10.02 -3.38
C MET A 62 -5.87 10.52 -4.82
N ALA A 63 -6.67 9.97 -5.76
CA ALA A 63 -6.73 10.51 -7.12
C ALA A 63 -7.16 11.97 -7.10
N GLY A 64 -6.30 12.87 -7.62
CA GLY A 64 -6.54 14.31 -7.66
C GLY A 64 -6.69 15.00 -6.30
N ALA A 65 -6.25 14.38 -5.21
CA ALA A 65 -6.20 15.03 -3.89
C ALA A 65 -5.25 16.23 -3.90
N ALA A 66 -4.19 16.16 -4.69
CA ALA A 66 -3.21 17.22 -4.87
C ALA A 66 -3.76 18.41 -5.71
N ASN A 67 -3.06 19.55 -5.63
CA ASN A 67 -3.38 20.73 -6.41
C ASN A 67 -2.95 20.63 -7.89
N CYS A 68 -2.06 19.71 -8.23
CA CYS A 68 -1.54 19.47 -9.57
C CYS A 68 -2.10 18.18 -10.15
N THR A 69 -2.17 18.10 -11.46
CA THR A 69 -2.25 16.80 -12.14
C THR A 69 -0.89 16.13 -12.04
N LYS A 70 -0.87 14.90 -11.56
CA LYS A 70 0.34 14.11 -11.32
C LYS A 70 0.45 12.98 -12.34
N VAL A 71 1.59 12.88 -13.01
CA VAL A 71 2.00 11.69 -13.76
C VAL A 71 3.13 11.03 -12.99
N ARG A 72 3.06 9.73 -12.82
CA ARG A 72 4.11 8.94 -12.15
C ARG A 72 4.40 7.68 -12.97
N PHE A 73 5.67 7.45 -13.17
CA PHE A 73 6.21 6.18 -13.69
C PHE A 73 7.04 5.56 -12.59
N THR A 74 6.78 4.30 -12.26
CA THR A 74 7.57 3.55 -11.28
C THR A 74 8.06 2.25 -11.91
N GLY A 75 9.36 2.01 -11.83
CA GLY A 75 9.99 0.76 -12.20
C GLY A 75 10.64 0.13 -10.98
N ARG A 76 10.36 -1.15 -10.73
CA ARG A 76 10.93 -1.94 -9.64
C ARG A 76 11.51 -3.23 -10.19
N LYS A 77 12.74 -3.56 -9.80
CA LYS A 77 13.40 -4.80 -10.18
C LYS A 77 14.11 -5.42 -8.97
N GLN A 78 14.03 -6.75 -8.89
CA GLN A 78 14.76 -7.58 -7.94
C GLN A 78 15.81 -8.40 -8.72
N TRP A 79 16.91 -8.79 -8.10
CA TRP A 79 17.95 -9.65 -8.69
C TRP A 79 18.40 -9.20 -10.09
N MET A 80 19.20 -8.14 -10.11
CA MET A 80 19.62 -7.49 -11.36
C MET A 80 20.32 -8.44 -12.36
N ASP A 81 20.91 -9.53 -11.86
CA ASP A 81 21.69 -10.48 -12.63
C ASP A 81 20.87 -11.67 -13.17
N GLN A 82 19.54 -11.68 -12.96
CA GLN A 82 18.65 -12.74 -13.42
C GLN A 82 17.72 -12.21 -14.52
N ASP A 83 17.61 -12.94 -15.64
CA ASP A 83 16.81 -12.52 -16.79
C ASP A 83 15.30 -12.49 -16.47
N GLU A 84 14.80 -13.47 -15.72
CA GLU A 84 13.39 -13.61 -15.36
C GLU A 84 13.07 -13.09 -13.95
N ALA A 85 13.89 -12.18 -13.43
CA ALA A 85 13.73 -11.60 -12.11
C ALA A 85 12.42 -10.79 -11.99
N PRO A 86 11.82 -10.74 -10.78
CA PRO A 86 10.64 -9.94 -10.53
C PRO A 86 10.82 -8.49 -10.98
N ASN A 87 9.94 -8.04 -11.85
CA ASN A 87 9.97 -6.70 -12.47
C ASN A 87 8.57 -6.12 -12.56
N LEU A 88 8.33 -5.04 -11.82
CA LEU A 88 7.08 -4.31 -11.82
C LEU A 88 7.27 -2.95 -12.47
N GLN A 89 6.41 -2.61 -13.41
CA GLN A 89 6.33 -1.29 -14.04
C GLN A 89 4.93 -0.74 -13.86
N THR A 90 4.83 0.51 -13.44
CA THR A 90 3.54 1.20 -13.30
C THR A 90 3.60 2.58 -13.91
N VAL A 91 2.51 2.97 -14.54
CA VAL A 91 2.26 4.34 -14.99
C VAL A 91 0.95 4.79 -14.41
N SER A 92 0.92 5.96 -13.82
CA SER A 92 -0.32 6.54 -13.34
C SER A 92 -0.43 8.01 -13.71
N ILE A 93 -1.66 8.44 -13.97
CA ILE A 93 -2.01 9.85 -14.11
C ILE A 93 -3.28 10.11 -13.30
N ASN A 94 -3.30 11.20 -12.54
CA ASN A 94 -4.49 11.60 -11.81
C ASN A 94 -4.55 13.11 -11.63
N GLY A 95 -5.76 13.65 -11.58
CA GLY A 95 -5.97 15.09 -11.42
C GLY A 95 -7.43 15.44 -11.25
N ARG A 96 -7.70 16.65 -10.74
CA ARG A 96 -9.06 17.17 -10.57
C ARG A 96 -9.67 17.58 -11.90
N LEU A 97 -10.99 17.39 -12.01
CA LEU A 97 -11.78 17.85 -13.15
C LEU A 97 -12.14 19.33 -12.97
N GLY A 98 -11.37 20.21 -13.64
CA GLY A 98 -11.57 21.64 -13.48
C GLY A 98 -11.55 22.03 -11.99
N ASP A 99 -12.33 23.03 -11.58
CA ASP A 99 -12.44 23.48 -10.18
C ASP A 99 -13.39 22.64 -9.32
N SER A 100 -13.83 21.49 -9.84
CA SER A 100 -14.74 20.60 -9.13
C SER A 100 -14.05 19.90 -7.96
N LYS A 101 -14.88 19.34 -7.07
CA LYS A 101 -14.43 18.44 -6.01
C LYS A 101 -14.18 17.02 -6.50
N SER A 102 -14.45 16.75 -7.77
CA SER A 102 -14.30 15.45 -8.40
C SER A 102 -12.97 15.35 -9.15
N ALA A 103 -12.42 14.17 -9.19
CA ALA A 103 -11.17 13.87 -9.84
C ALA A 103 -11.25 12.56 -10.63
N LEU A 104 -10.39 12.46 -11.63
CA LEU A 104 -10.18 11.23 -12.39
C LEU A 104 -8.71 10.80 -12.29
N GLY A 105 -8.52 9.51 -12.40
CA GLY A 105 -7.20 8.92 -12.50
C GLY A 105 -7.21 7.65 -13.33
N THR A 106 -6.04 7.26 -13.80
CA THR A 106 -5.82 5.98 -14.44
C THR A 106 -4.47 5.41 -14.00
N ILE A 107 -4.42 4.10 -13.88
CA ILE A 107 -3.21 3.33 -13.56
C ILE A 107 -3.11 2.25 -14.64
N ALA A 108 -1.93 2.07 -15.20
CA ALA A 108 -1.57 0.90 -15.99
C ALA A 108 -0.33 0.26 -15.37
N PHE A 109 -0.27 -1.07 -15.38
CA PHE A 109 0.86 -1.79 -14.81
C PHE A 109 1.17 -3.06 -15.59
N LYS A 110 2.42 -3.47 -15.49
CA LYS A 110 2.92 -4.78 -15.91
C LYS A 110 3.84 -5.31 -14.83
N ASP A 111 3.57 -6.51 -14.36
CA ASP A 111 4.37 -7.22 -13.39
C ASP A 111 4.76 -8.59 -13.96
N GLN A 112 6.00 -8.97 -13.78
CA GLN A 112 6.54 -10.24 -14.24
C GLN A 112 7.35 -10.86 -13.11
N ASN A 113 7.15 -12.14 -12.87
CA ASN A 113 7.90 -12.92 -11.89
C ASN A 113 8.12 -14.34 -12.45
N GLY A 114 9.27 -14.57 -13.03
CA GLY A 114 9.56 -15.79 -13.77
C GLY A 114 8.60 -15.95 -14.95
N TYR A 115 7.97 -17.10 -15.05
CA TYR A 115 7.00 -17.46 -16.10
C TYR A 115 5.60 -16.90 -15.86
N HIS A 116 5.35 -16.35 -14.67
CA HIS A 116 4.10 -15.65 -14.37
C HIS A 116 4.21 -14.19 -14.73
N SER A 117 3.20 -13.66 -15.41
CA SER A 117 3.07 -12.23 -15.62
C SER A 117 1.62 -11.78 -15.45
N GLN A 118 1.47 -10.55 -15.02
CA GLN A 118 0.18 -9.89 -14.97
C GLN A 118 0.30 -8.48 -15.52
N SER A 119 -0.71 -8.05 -16.24
CA SER A 119 -0.81 -6.68 -16.73
C SER A 119 -2.24 -6.20 -16.59
N GLY A 120 -2.42 -4.93 -16.30
CA GLY A 120 -3.77 -4.42 -16.08
C GLY A 120 -3.83 -2.92 -16.18
N ALA A 121 -5.07 -2.44 -16.21
CA ALA A 121 -5.36 -1.02 -16.17
C ALA A 121 -6.61 -0.76 -15.33
N TYR A 122 -6.58 0.35 -14.60
CA TYR A 122 -7.67 0.84 -13.77
C TYR A 122 -8.03 2.27 -14.14
N ILE A 123 -9.31 2.58 -14.12
CA ILE A 123 -9.83 3.94 -14.17
C ILE A 123 -10.44 4.24 -12.80
N THR A 124 -10.12 5.42 -12.26
CA THR A 124 -10.54 5.83 -10.92
C THR A 124 -11.37 7.11 -11.01
N TYR A 125 -12.46 7.12 -10.28
CA TYR A 125 -13.20 8.34 -9.92
C TYR A 125 -13.01 8.60 -8.44
N ALA A 126 -12.67 9.84 -8.07
CA ALA A 126 -12.60 10.27 -6.69
C ALA A 126 -13.41 11.54 -6.45
N HIS A 127 -13.89 11.69 -5.21
CA HIS A 127 -14.63 12.87 -4.79
C HIS A 127 -14.12 13.35 -3.43
N HIS A 128 -13.84 14.66 -3.33
CA HIS A 128 -13.24 15.31 -2.17
C HIS A 128 -14.25 16.23 -1.51
N ILE A 129 -14.63 15.95 -0.28
CA ILE A 129 -15.55 16.76 0.54
C ILE A 129 -14.71 17.61 1.48
N MET A 130 -14.84 18.92 1.34
CA MET A 130 -14.18 19.89 2.21
C MET A 130 -15.12 20.27 3.34
N PHE A 131 -14.70 20.07 4.58
CA PHE A 131 -15.44 20.46 5.78
C PHE A 131 -14.99 21.82 6.32
N SER A 132 -13.77 22.25 5.97
CA SER A 132 -13.24 23.53 6.42
C SER A 132 -14.11 24.71 5.95
N ARG A 133 -14.36 25.65 6.84
CA ARG A 133 -14.96 26.95 6.54
C ARG A 133 -13.93 27.98 6.09
N SER A 134 -12.65 27.75 6.40
CA SER A 134 -11.51 28.55 6.00
C SER A 134 -10.88 27.92 4.74
N GLU A 135 -10.42 28.76 3.81
CA GLU A 135 -9.61 28.30 2.68
C GLU A 135 -8.18 27.92 3.10
N LEU A 136 -7.79 28.25 4.34
CA LEU A 136 -6.45 28.03 4.88
C LEU A 136 -6.32 26.66 5.54
N ASP A 137 -7.37 26.18 6.22
CA ASP A 137 -7.28 24.96 6.99
C ASP A 137 -7.66 23.73 6.13
N LEU A 138 -6.80 22.72 6.12
CA LEU A 138 -7.11 21.45 5.48
C LEU A 138 -8.02 20.62 6.39
N ASP A 139 -9.25 20.39 5.93
CA ASP A 139 -10.19 19.42 6.53
C ASP A 139 -10.95 18.75 5.38
N MET A 140 -10.43 17.60 4.94
CA MET A 140 -10.89 16.97 3.70
C MET A 140 -11.13 15.48 3.90
N LEU A 141 -12.32 15.07 3.49
CA LEU A 141 -12.71 13.67 3.35
C LEU A 141 -12.77 13.30 1.87
N SER A 142 -12.12 12.23 1.49
CA SER A 142 -12.04 11.79 0.10
C SER A 142 -12.50 10.34 -0.04
N PHE A 143 -13.30 10.08 -1.07
CA PHE A 143 -13.68 8.73 -1.48
C PHE A 143 -13.18 8.48 -2.89
N GLY A 144 -12.79 7.24 -3.18
CA GLY A 144 -12.36 6.84 -4.51
C GLY A 144 -12.84 5.45 -4.85
N LEU A 145 -13.24 5.28 -6.10
CA LEU A 145 -13.62 4.00 -6.68
C LEU A 145 -12.80 3.79 -7.95
N SER A 146 -12.09 2.68 -8.03
CA SER A 146 -11.39 2.26 -9.24
C SER A 146 -12.05 1.03 -9.81
N ALA A 147 -12.15 0.97 -11.13
CA ALA A 147 -12.60 -0.22 -11.85
C ALA A 147 -11.56 -0.55 -12.92
N GLY A 148 -11.24 -1.82 -13.09
CA GLY A 148 -10.20 -2.23 -14.01
C GLY A 148 -10.21 -3.68 -14.39
N MET A 149 -9.33 -4.01 -15.32
CA MET A 149 -9.11 -5.36 -15.82
C MET A 149 -7.66 -5.76 -15.58
N ILE A 150 -7.46 -7.01 -15.20
CA ILE A 150 -6.16 -7.63 -15.03
C ILE A 150 -6.12 -8.88 -15.91
N GLN A 151 -5.11 -8.97 -16.75
CA GLN A 151 -4.77 -10.17 -17.50
C GLN A 151 -3.62 -10.87 -16.80
N TYR A 152 -3.84 -12.12 -16.46
CA TYR A 152 -2.85 -13.03 -15.91
C TYR A 152 -2.36 -13.94 -17.03
N LYS A 153 -1.06 -14.24 -17.04
CA LYS A 153 -0.43 -15.14 -18.00
C LYS A 153 0.54 -16.07 -17.30
N LEU A 154 0.56 -17.31 -17.75
CA LEU A 154 1.52 -18.34 -17.39
C LEU A 154 2.13 -18.88 -18.68
N ASP A 155 3.46 -18.70 -18.85
CA ASP A 155 4.19 -19.20 -20.01
C ASP A 155 4.86 -20.54 -19.67
N GLU A 156 4.27 -21.62 -20.17
CA GLU A 156 4.79 -22.99 -20.00
C GLU A 156 5.56 -23.46 -21.22
N SER A 157 5.79 -22.62 -22.22
CA SER A 157 6.41 -23.03 -23.49
C SER A 157 7.82 -23.60 -23.35
N ALA A 158 8.56 -23.13 -22.34
CA ALA A 158 9.92 -23.60 -22.04
C ALA A 158 9.96 -24.94 -21.28
N PHE A 159 8.85 -25.40 -20.71
CA PHE A 159 8.85 -26.59 -19.83
C PHE A 159 8.84 -27.91 -20.58
N LEU A 160 8.46 -27.92 -21.85
CA LEU A 160 8.47 -29.13 -22.69
C LEU A 160 9.87 -29.72 -22.99
N ALA A 161 10.93 -28.95 -22.78
CA ALA A 161 12.29 -29.41 -23.02
C ALA A 161 12.75 -30.54 -22.09
N GLY A 162 12.03 -30.78 -20.97
CA GLY A 162 12.35 -31.81 -19.95
C GLY A 162 11.65 -33.15 -20.13
N GLY A 163 10.75 -33.32 -21.11
CA GLY A 163 9.93 -34.52 -21.31
C GLY A 163 8.41 -34.22 -21.20
N PHE A 164 7.61 -35.22 -21.57
CA PHE A 164 6.15 -35.09 -21.48
C PHE A 164 5.65 -35.16 -20.03
N ASP A 165 5.02 -34.08 -19.55
CA ASP A 165 4.28 -34.03 -18.29
C ASP A 165 2.80 -33.70 -18.62
N PRO A 166 1.83 -34.56 -18.25
CA PRO A 166 0.42 -34.32 -18.54
C PRO A 166 -0.17 -33.09 -17.82
N LEU A 167 0.51 -32.54 -16.82
CA LEU A 167 0.09 -31.34 -16.09
C LEU A 167 0.57 -30.05 -16.77
N ILE A 168 1.55 -30.13 -17.68
CA ILE A 168 2.11 -28.97 -18.39
C ILE A 168 1.45 -28.87 -19.76
N SER A 169 0.81 -27.72 -20.00
CA SER A 169 0.15 -27.47 -21.30
C SER A 169 1.14 -27.26 -22.44
N GLY A 170 2.35 -26.74 -22.13
CA GLY A 170 3.38 -26.45 -23.09
C GLY A 170 3.17 -25.23 -23.96
N PHE A 171 2.19 -24.38 -23.61
CA PHE A 171 1.90 -23.12 -24.29
C PHE A 171 1.57 -22.00 -23.28
N GLU A 172 1.51 -20.75 -23.76
CA GLU A 172 1.09 -19.61 -22.94
C GLU A 172 -0.41 -19.73 -22.62
N GLN A 173 -0.73 -19.78 -21.33
CA GLN A 173 -2.10 -19.72 -20.83
C GLN A 173 -2.40 -18.30 -20.35
N SER A 174 -3.61 -17.81 -20.57
CA SER A 174 -4.03 -16.49 -20.11
C SER A 174 -5.46 -16.47 -19.62
N ALA A 175 -5.71 -15.65 -18.60
CA ALA A 175 -7.04 -15.36 -18.07
C ALA A 175 -7.17 -13.86 -17.79
N THR A 176 -8.37 -13.33 -17.97
CA THR A 176 -8.67 -11.92 -17.71
C THR A 176 -9.74 -11.81 -16.65
N ASP A 177 -9.49 -10.96 -15.67
CA ASP A 177 -10.39 -10.67 -14.57
C ASP A 177 -10.75 -9.20 -14.49
N PHE A 178 -12.00 -8.91 -14.09
CA PHE A 178 -12.47 -7.55 -13.79
C PHE A 178 -12.56 -7.35 -12.29
N ASN A 179 -12.03 -6.23 -11.79
CA ASN A 179 -12.08 -5.96 -10.37
C ASN A 179 -12.35 -4.49 -10.05
N ILE A 180 -12.71 -4.23 -8.81
CA ILE A 180 -13.04 -2.93 -8.26
C ILE A 180 -12.21 -2.71 -7.00
N ASP A 181 -11.65 -1.49 -6.87
CA ASP A 181 -11.00 -1.04 -5.65
C ASP A 181 -11.80 0.11 -5.05
N PHE A 182 -11.92 0.14 -3.74
CA PHE A 182 -12.53 1.24 -3.00
C PHE A 182 -11.52 1.86 -2.05
N GLY A 183 -11.51 3.19 -1.95
CA GLY A 183 -10.63 3.95 -1.07
C GLY A 183 -11.35 5.05 -0.33
N PHE A 184 -10.85 5.31 0.87
CA PHE A 184 -11.29 6.36 1.76
C PHE A 184 -10.05 7.07 2.34
N SER A 185 -10.06 8.39 2.43
CA SER A 185 -8.98 9.18 3.03
C SER A 185 -9.54 10.35 3.81
N TYR A 186 -9.02 10.56 5.00
CA TYR A 186 -9.30 11.73 5.81
C TYR A 186 -8.01 12.50 6.09
N GLN A 187 -8.04 13.79 5.89
CA GLN A 187 -6.91 14.69 6.08
C GLN A 187 -7.38 15.88 6.89
N TYR A 188 -6.72 16.11 8.01
CA TYR A 188 -7.01 17.22 8.92
C TYR A 188 -5.71 17.89 9.33
N LEU A 189 -5.49 19.12 8.86
CA LEU A 189 -4.22 19.84 9.01
C LEU A 189 -3.04 18.95 8.59
N ASP A 190 -2.14 18.68 9.51
CA ASP A 190 -0.94 17.84 9.29
C ASP A 190 -1.17 16.35 9.54
N PHE A 191 -2.39 15.94 9.91
CA PHE A 191 -2.77 14.55 10.12
C PHE A 191 -3.41 13.95 8.87
N TYR A 192 -3.12 12.69 8.59
CA TYR A 192 -3.84 11.92 7.59
C TYR A 192 -4.11 10.48 8.01
N ALA A 193 -5.19 9.93 7.48
CA ALA A 193 -5.50 8.51 7.54
C ALA A 193 -6.10 8.07 6.20
N HIS A 194 -5.64 6.94 5.68
CA HIS A 194 -6.09 6.35 4.44
C HIS A 194 -6.50 4.91 4.68
N ALA A 195 -7.57 4.48 4.03
CA ALA A 195 -7.97 3.08 3.98
C ALA A 195 -8.37 2.69 2.57
N SER A 196 -8.06 1.48 2.16
CA SER A 196 -8.53 0.94 0.89
C SER A 196 -8.77 -0.56 0.95
N ILE A 197 -9.69 -1.01 0.11
CA ILE A 197 -9.91 -2.41 -0.19
C ILE A 197 -9.61 -2.56 -1.68
N LYS A 198 -8.61 -3.35 -2.00
CA LYS A 198 -8.23 -3.69 -3.37
C LYS A 198 -8.81 -5.05 -3.74
N ASN A 199 -9.16 -5.21 -5.01
CA ASN A 199 -9.75 -6.44 -5.54
C ASN A 199 -11.02 -6.85 -4.77
N LEU A 200 -11.99 -5.92 -4.67
CA LEU A 200 -13.19 -6.06 -3.85
C LEU A 200 -14.10 -7.20 -4.33
N LEU A 201 -14.17 -7.45 -5.64
CA LEU A 201 -15.00 -8.50 -6.19
C LEU A 201 -14.40 -9.87 -5.86
N ASN A 202 -15.27 -10.74 -5.34
CA ASN A 202 -14.89 -12.12 -5.04
C ASN A 202 -15.11 -12.95 -6.29
N ASN A 203 -14.08 -13.12 -7.08
CA ASN A 203 -14.12 -14.08 -8.19
C ASN A 203 -13.69 -15.43 -7.66
N ASP A 204 -14.37 -16.50 -8.06
CA ASP A 204 -14.15 -17.87 -7.57
C ASP A 204 -12.81 -18.49 -8.03
N GLY A 205 -11.80 -17.64 -8.22
CA GLY A 205 -10.47 -17.99 -8.72
C GLY A 205 -10.40 -17.91 -10.25
N ILE A 206 -9.20 -17.62 -10.72
CA ILE A 206 -8.90 -17.63 -12.14
C ILE A 206 -8.49 -19.05 -12.51
N ASN A 207 -9.33 -19.72 -13.32
CA ASN A 207 -9.01 -21.05 -13.83
C ASN A 207 -8.22 -20.89 -15.13
N PHE A 208 -6.97 -21.33 -15.15
CA PHE A 208 -6.15 -21.35 -16.37
C PHE A 208 -6.46 -22.57 -17.26
N ASN A 209 -7.03 -23.64 -16.71
CA ASN A 209 -7.44 -24.82 -17.47
C ASN A 209 -8.61 -25.54 -16.79
N GLU A 210 -9.23 -26.46 -17.49
CA GLU A 210 -10.29 -27.32 -16.97
C GLU A 210 -9.84 -28.25 -15.82
N GLN A 211 -8.54 -28.28 -15.52
CA GLN A 211 -7.91 -29.14 -14.50
C GLN A 211 -7.69 -28.45 -13.16
N GLY A 212 -8.13 -27.19 -12.99
CA GLY A 212 -8.32 -26.62 -11.65
C GLY A 212 -7.15 -25.87 -11.03
N LEU A 213 -6.21 -25.36 -11.81
CA LEU A 213 -5.29 -24.32 -11.30
C LEU A 213 -6.10 -23.03 -11.10
N SER A 214 -6.54 -22.77 -9.89
CA SER A 214 -7.28 -21.56 -9.56
C SER A 214 -6.40 -20.60 -8.77
N TYR A 215 -6.37 -19.35 -9.20
CA TYR A 215 -5.82 -18.26 -8.39
C TYR A 215 -6.93 -17.67 -7.52
N ASN A 216 -6.71 -17.65 -6.23
CA ASN A 216 -7.65 -17.04 -5.30
C ASN A 216 -7.70 -15.52 -5.48
N ASN A 217 -8.86 -14.93 -5.18
CA ASN A 217 -8.99 -13.49 -5.14
C ASN A 217 -7.96 -12.87 -4.16
N LEU A 218 -7.14 -11.97 -4.68
CA LEU A 218 -6.10 -11.26 -3.92
C LEU A 218 -6.66 -10.03 -3.19
N ARG A 219 -7.88 -10.12 -2.61
CA ARG A 219 -8.45 -9.02 -1.83
C ARG A 219 -7.48 -8.59 -0.75
N THR A 220 -7.16 -7.30 -0.76
CA THR A 220 -6.20 -6.72 0.17
C THR A 220 -6.83 -5.52 0.87
N TYR A 221 -6.75 -5.51 2.19
CA TYR A 221 -7.13 -4.40 3.05
C TYR A 221 -5.87 -3.62 3.40
N LEU A 222 -5.89 -2.32 3.14
CA LEU A 222 -4.79 -1.41 3.45
C LEU A 222 -5.29 -0.31 4.37
N PHE A 223 -4.50 0.01 5.37
CA PHE A 223 -4.71 1.15 6.25
C PHE A 223 -3.38 1.87 6.46
N SER A 224 -3.37 3.18 6.37
CA SER A 224 -2.20 4.01 6.63
C SER A 224 -2.58 5.25 7.40
N THR A 225 -1.72 5.68 8.30
CA THR A 225 -1.89 6.94 9.03
C THR A 225 -0.54 7.58 9.30
N GLY A 226 -0.50 8.89 9.35
CA GLY A 226 0.71 9.64 9.64
C GLY A 226 0.42 11.07 10.09
N TYR A 227 1.46 11.71 10.53
CA TYR A 227 1.44 13.09 10.98
C TYR A 227 2.69 13.82 10.50
N LEU A 228 2.53 15.05 10.02
CA LEU A 228 3.63 15.91 9.61
C LEU A 228 3.97 16.92 10.71
N PHE A 229 5.14 16.81 11.27
CA PHE A 229 5.73 17.81 12.17
C PHE A 229 6.50 18.81 11.34
N SER A 230 5.95 20.02 11.17
CA SER A 230 6.59 21.10 10.42
C SER A 230 7.29 22.06 11.35
N ASP A 231 8.56 22.35 11.08
CA ASP A 231 9.31 23.41 11.74
C ASP A 231 9.53 24.56 10.75
N SER A 232 8.64 25.54 10.80
CA SER A 232 8.70 26.71 9.91
C SER A 232 9.98 27.56 10.09
N SER A 233 10.71 27.37 11.19
CA SER A 233 11.94 28.12 11.45
C SER A 233 13.18 27.54 10.75
N ASN A 234 13.17 26.22 10.45
CA ASN A 234 14.35 25.49 9.99
C ASN A 234 14.18 24.80 8.63
N ASN A 235 13.04 24.96 7.95
CA ASN A 235 12.72 24.30 6.67
C ASN A 235 12.82 22.74 6.72
N TRP A 236 12.69 22.17 7.91
CA TRP A 236 12.68 20.73 8.11
C TRP A 236 11.29 20.24 8.50
N ASN A 237 10.83 19.17 7.84
CA ASN A 237 9.57 18.52 8.16
C ASN A 237 9.82 17.04 8.42
N PHE A 238 9.14 16.48 9.42
CA PHE A 238 9.27 15.08 9.83
C PHE A 238 7.92 14.39 9.73
N GLU A 239 7.85 13.28 9.00
CA GLU A 239 6.63 12.51 8.79
C GLU A 239 6.77 11.07 9.30
N PRO A 240 6.51 10.81 10.59
CA PRO A 240 6.27 9.46 11.06
C PRO A 240 4.95 8.96 10.53
N SER A 241 4.93 7.69 10.08
CA SER A 241 3.71 7.04 9.60
C SER A 241 3.70 5.54 9.84
N LEU A 242 2.51 4.98 9.85
CA LEU A 242 2.26 3.55 9.99
C LEU A 242 1.42 3.08 8.80
N MET A 243 1.69 1.89 8.32
CA MET A 243 0.83 1.21 7.36
C MET A 243 0.59 -0.22 7.82
N PHE A 244 -0.63 -0.68 7.63
CA PHE A 244 -1.06 -2.05 7.90
C PHE A 244 -1.69 -2.62 6.64
N ALA A 245 -1.36 -3.86 6.31
CA ALA A 245 -1.95 -4.56 5.19
C ALA A 245 -2.32 -5.99 5.58
N HIS A 246 -3.47 -6.44 5.08
CA HIS A 246 -3.96 -7.80 5.24
C HIS A 246 -4.49 -8.33 3.90
N LYS A 247 -3.97 -9.48 3.46
CA LYS A 247 -4.44 -10.20 2.27
C LYS A 247 -5.39 -11.32 2.68
N ASP A 248 -6.61 -11.30 2.16
CA ASP A 248 -7.68 -12.21 2.59
C ASP A 248 -7.40 -13.67 2.20
N ALA A 249 -6.93 -13.92 0.99
CA ALA A 249 -6.69 -15.26 0.47
C ALA A 249 -5.51 -15.96 1.14
N THR A 250 -4.37 -15.28 1.24
CA THR A 250 -3.12 -15.83 1.82
C THR A 250 -3.05 -15.68 3.34
N LYS A 251 -3.96 -14.89 3.93
CA LYS A 251 -3.95 -14.46 5.35
C LYS A 251 -2.68 -13.72 5.75
N GLU A 252 -1.86 -13.31 4.78
CA GLU A 252 -0.68 -12.52 5.05
C GLU A 252 -1.04 -11.18 5.65
N THR A 253 -0.38 -10.85 6.73
CA THR A 253 -0.57 -9.60 7.45
C THR A 253 0.78 -8.97 7.72
N PHE A 254 0.95 -7.72 7.37
CA PHE A 254 2.19 -6.98 7.68
C PHE A 254 1.90 -5.56 8.15
N ALA A 255 2.87 -5.02 8.86
CA ALA A 255 2.87 -3.62 9.27
C ALA A 255 4.20 -2.97 8.92
N ASP A 256 4.12 -1.71 8.50
CA ASP A 256 5.27 -0.85 8.23
C ASP A 256 5.30 0.28 9.24
N VAL A 257 6.48 0.56 9.76
CA VAL A 257 6.78 1.77 10.54
C VAL A 257 7.72 2.62 9.70
N ASN A 258 7.33 3.85 9.43
CA ASN A 258 8.05 4.72 8.52
C ASN A 258 8.41 6.05 9.17
N LEU A 259 9.55 6.59 8.77
CA LEU A 259 9.93 7.96 9.06
C LEU A 259 10.49 8.59 7.78
N LYS A 260 9.89 9.69 7.33
CA LYS A 260 10.42 10.54 6.28
C LYS A 260 10.83 11.89 6.86
N VAL A 261 11.88 12.44 6.31
CA VAL A 261 12.40 13.77 6.65
C VAL A 261 12.48 14.55 5.34
N TYR A 262 11.89 15.72 5.33
CA TYR A 262 11.87 16.62 4.18
C TYR A 262 12.68 17.87 4.51
N ARG A 263 13.31 18.42 3.48
CA ARG A 263 13.96 19.71 3.53
C ARG A 263 13.53 20.56 2.35
N GLU A 264 12.92 21.69 2.65
CA GLU A 264 12.64 22.71 1.65
C GLU A 264 13.93 23.49 1.36
N THR A 265 14.23 23.69 0.08
CA THR A 265 15.39 24.42 -0.42
C THR A 265 14.96 25.40 -1.51
N ASP A 266 15.82 26.36 -1.85
CA ASP A 266 15.54 27.37 -2.88
C ASP A 266 15.28 26.76 -4.26
N PHE A 267 15.81 25.58 -4.54
CA PHE A 267 15.63 24.90 -5.82
C PHE A 267 14.52 23.83 -5.82
N GLY A 268 13.96 23.52 -4.65
CA GLY A 268 12.92 22.52 -4.53
C GLY A 268 12.96 21.77 -3.21
N ARG A 269 12.34 20.57 -3.17
CA ARG A 269 12.21 19.74 -1.98
C ARG A 269 13.09 18.52 -2.07
N LEU A 270 13.87 18.26 -1.03
CA LEU A 270 14.61 17.02 -0.83
C LEU A 270 13.92 16.19 0.26
N TRP A 271 13.98 14.89 0.17
CA TRP A 271 13.58 14.00 1.26
C TRP A 271 14.43 12.76 1.34
N ALA A 272 14.51 12.24 2.54
CA ALA A 272 15.05 10.93 2.83
C ALA A 272 14.14 10.23 3.82
N GLY A 273 14.20 8.92 3.88
CA GLY A 273 13.39 8.18 4.83
C GLY A 273 13.87 6.76 5.03
N LEU A 274 13.27 6.13 6.02
CA LEU A 274 13.49 4.74 6.38
C LEU A 274 12.15 4.09 6.70
N SER A 275 11.94 2.89 6.18
CA SER A 275 10.82 2.04 6.52
C SER A 275 11.31 0.72 7.08
N TYR A 276 10.61 0.21 8.07
CA TYR A 276 10.73 -1.15 8.55
C TYR A 276 9.40 -1.87 8.41
N ARG A 277 9.41 -2.93 7.60
CA ARG A 277 8.26 -3.84 7.41
C ARG A 277 8.48 -5.11 8.19
N ASN A 278 7.46 -5.54 8.92
CA ASN A 278 7.42 -6.83 9.58
C ASN A 278 6.14 -7.58 9.21
N SER A 279 6.29 -8.81 8.69
CA SER A 279 5.16 -9.72 8.51
C SER A 279 4.87 -10.43 9.82
N PHE A 280 3.58 -10.55 10.17
CA PHE A 280 3.13 -11.29 11.35
C PHE A 280 3.07 -12.79 11.05
N ASP A 281 2.82 -13.14 9.81
CA ASP A 281 2.78 -14.50 9.29
C ASP A 281 4.15 -14.89 8.73
N GLY A 282 4.43 -16.18 8.67
CA GLY A 282 5.69 -16.66 8.15
C GLY A 282 5.56 -18.04 7.53
N ALA A 283 6.44 -18.34 6.56
CA ALA A 283 6.55 -19.64 5.96
C ALA A 283 7.32 -20.60 6.89
N GLU A 284 6.76 -21.78 7.12
CA GLU A 284 7.47 -22.84 7.84
C GLU A 284 8.52 -23.47 6.94
N TYR A 285 9.72 -23.66 7.46
CA TYR A 285 10.82 -24.36 6.78
C TYR A 285 11.57 -25.26 7.74
N LEU A 286 12.18 -26.34 7.20
CA LEU A 286 13.09 -27.20 7.94
C LEU A 286 14.49 -26.60 7.90
N ASN A 287 15.07 -26.37 9.08
CA ASN A 287 16.48 -25.98 9.15
C ASN A 287 17.39 -27.20 8.94
N SER A 288 18.71 -26.98 8.87
CA SER A 288 19.72 -28.04 8.72
C SER A 288 19.76 -29.06 9.89
N GLN A 289 18.95 -28.88 10.92
CA GLN A 289 18.82 -29.73 12.09
C GLN A 289 17.43 -30.42 12.15
N ASP A 290 16.69 -30.47 11.04
CA ASP A 290 15.33 -31.00 10.92
C ASP A 290 14.30 -30.39 11.89
N GLN A 291 14.52 -29.14 12.33
CA GLN A 291 13.58 -28.42 13.16
C GLN A 291 12.71 -27.52 12.27
N ILE A 292 11.40 -27.52 12.50
CA ILE A 292 10.48 -26.60 11.87
C ILE A 292 10.71 -25.20 12.47
N LYS A 293 11.10 -24.26 11.62
CA LYS A 293 11.21 -22.83 11.93
C LYS A 293 10.30 -22.02 11.04
N THR A 294 9.88 -20.86 11.52
CA THR A 294 9.04 -19.93 10.77
C THR A 294 9.89 -18.76 10.28
N GLN A 295 9.96 -18.55 8.98
CA GLN A 295 10.59 -17.39 8.37
C GLN A 295 9.54 -16.29 8.19
N LYS A 296 9.74 -15.16 8.85
CA LYS A 296 8.93 -13.94 8.67
C LYS A 296 9.60 -13.05 7.65
N LEU A 297 8.80 -12.42 6.77
CA LEU A 297 9.32 -11.42 5.85
C LEU A 297 9.56 -10.11 6.60
N GLN A 298 10.81 -9.68 6.62
CA GLN A 298 11.23 -8.42 7.23
C GLN A 298 12.04 -7.62 6.22
N TYR A 299 11.61 -6.37 5.98
CA TYR A 299 12.29 -5.47 5.06
C TYR A 299 12.73 -4.21 5.78
N ILE A 300 13.94 -3.77 5.48
CA ILE A 300 14.45 -2.45 5.81
C ILE A 300 14.60 -1.69 4.50
N THR A 301 13.93 -0.55 4.38
CA THR A 301 13.82 0.17 3.13
C THR A 301 14.24 1.63 3.31
N PRO A 302 15.54 1.97 3.08
CA PRO A 302 15.95 3.34 2.89
C PRO A 302 15.40 3.91 1.58
N LEU A 303 15.09 5.20 1.59
CA LEU A 303 14.62 5.93 0.42
C LEU A 303 15.20 7.34 0.39
N VAL A 304 15.33 7.87 -0.80
CA VAL A 304 15.69 9.27 -1.07
C VAL A 304 14.87 9.79 -2.24
N GLY A 305 14.62 11.08 -2.26
CA GLY A 305 13.93 11.71 -3.38
C GLY A 305 14.21 13.21 -3.46
N LEU A 306 13.84 13.74 -4.60
CA LEU A 306 14.00 15.11 -5.01
C LEU A 306 12.80 15.55 -5.82
N GLN A 307 12.27 16.72 -5.50
CA GLN A 307 11.36 17.46 -6.37
C GLN A 307 12.05 18.76 -6.78
N PHE A 308 12.20 18.92 -8.09
CA PHE A 308 12.73 20.12 -8.72
C PHE A 308 11.68 20.66 -9.70
N ASP A 309 11.19 21.86 -9.43
CA ASP A 309 10.05 22.42 -10.16
C ASP A 309 8.88 21.41 -10.24
N ASN A 310 8.55 21.01 -11.46
CA ASN A 310 7.48 20.07 -11.76
C ASN A 310 7.94 18.60 -11.79
N PHE A 311 9.24 18.34 -11.71
CA PHE A 311 9.79 17.00 -11.78
C PHE A 311 9.98 16.39 -10.40
N VAL A 312 9.69 15.11 -10.30
CA VAL A 312 9.90 14.30 -9.08
C VAL A 312 10.76 13.11 -9.43
N PHE A 313 11.76 12.87 -8.64
CA PHE A 313 12.61 11.69 -8.71
C PHE A 313 12.69 11.05 -7.33
N ALA A 314 12.47 9.75 -7.25
CA ALA A 314 12.65 9.00 -6.01
C ALA A 314 13.34 7.66 -6.29
N TYR A 315 14.17 7.24 -5.36
CA TYR A 315 14.82 5.95 -5.36
C TYR A 315 14.62 5.27 -4.01
N THR A 316 14.30 3.99 -4.07
CA THR A 316 14.05 3.16 -2.89
C THR A 316 14.81 1.85 -3.05
N TYR A 317 15.46 1.41 -1.99
CA TYR A 317 16.09 0.09 -1.91
C TYR A 317 15.50 -0.69 -0.75
N SER A 318 14.85 -1.82 -1.02
CA SER A 318 14.27 -2.66 0.04
C SER A 318 15.16 -3.87 0.27
N TYR A 319 15.77 -3.94 1.45
CA TYR A 319 16.60 -5.05 1.88
C TYR A 319 15.80 -6.04 2.73
N GLN A 320 15.81 -7.32 2.33
CA GLN A 320 15.18 -8.38 3.12
C GLN A 320 16.16 -8.90 4.17
N SER A 321 15.86 -8.67 5.45
CA SER A 321 16.80 -8.95 6.56
C SER A 321 16.90 -10.42 6.95
N ASN A 322 15.90 -11.26 6.63
CA ASN A 322 15.82 -12.67 7.05
C ASN A 322 15.61 -13.62 5.86
N SER A 323 16.37 -13.44 4.78
CA SER A 323 16.31 -14.38 3.66
C SER A 323 17.08 -15.65 4.00
N VAL A 324 16.45 -16.82 3.89
CA VAL A 324 17.08 -18.14 4.09
C VAL A 324 17.75 -18.62 2.80
N VAL A 325 17.29 -18.10 1.65
CA VAL A 325 17.65 -18.66 0.32
C VAL A 325 18.59 -17.74 -0.46
N PHE A 326 18.55 -16.40 -0.25
CA PHE A 326 19.30 -15.46 -1.08
C PHE A 326 20.03 -14.40 -0.25
N ASP A 327 21.34 -14.32 -0.37
CA ASP A 327 22.16 -13.28 0.25
C ASP A 327 21.90 -11.87 -0.31
N ASN A 328 21.25 -11.74 -1.48
CA ASN A 328 20.99 -10.49 -2.19
C ASN A 328 19.49 -10.26 -2.48
N GLY A 329 18.61 -10.59 -1.56
CA GLY A 329 17.16 -10.52 -1.71
C GLY A 329 16.55 -9.11 -1.78
N GLY A 330 17.27 -8.10 -2.25
CA GLY A 330 16.81 -6.70 -2.26
C GLY A 330 16.06 -6.30 -3.53
N TYR A 331 15.21 -5.25 -3.40
CA TYR A 331 14.50 -4.62 -4.51
C TYR A 331 15.05 -3.21 -4.75
N HIS A 332 15.25 -2.88 -6.01
CA HIS A 332 15.54 -1.51 -6.46
C HIS A 332 14.29 -0.92 -7.10
N GLN A 333 13.90 0.27 -6.67
CA GLN A 333 12.75 0.96 -7.24
C GLN A 333 13.10 2.40 -7.57
N ILE A 334 12.73 2.82 -8.76
CA ILE A 334 12.87 4.20 -9.26
C ILE A 334 11.48 4.73 -9.57
N THR A 335 11.17 5.93 -9.09
CA THR A 335 9.96 6.65 -9.44
C THR A 335 10.33 7.97 -10.12
N LEU A 336 9.76 8.19 -11.31
CA LEU A 336 9.84 9.44 -12.05
C LEU A 336 8.46 10.08 -12.04
N GLY A 337 8.39 11.36 -11.75
CA GLY A 337 7.16 12.11 -11.67
C GLY A 337 7.20 13.42 -12.43
N PHE A 338 6.03 13.83 -12.91
CA PHE A 338 5.81 15.14 -13.50
C PHE A 338 4.47 15.70 -13.00
N ASN A 339 4.52 16.92 -12.47
CA ASN A 339 3.37 17.66 -11.98
C ASN A 339 3.03 18.78 -12.98
N PHE A 340 1.78 18.92 -13.38
CA PHE A 340 1.37 19.98 -14.31
C PHE A 340 -0.05 20.45 -14.03
N GLY A 341 -0.43 21.58 -14.64
CA GLY A 341 -1.74 22.16 -14.41
C GLY A 341 -1.98 22.49 -12.94
N CYS A 342 -0.92 22.88 -12.23
CA CYS A 342 -0.98 23.19 -10.82
C CYS A 342 -1.84 24.45 -10.59
N ARG A 343 -2.71 24.37 -9.61
CA ARG A 343 -3.57 25.46 -9.18
C ARG A 343 -2.98 26.16 -7.96
N LYS A 344 -3.49 27.35 -7.68
CA LYS A 344 -3.13 28.03 -6.45
C LYS A 344 -3.44 27.12 -5.26
N GLN A 345 -2.44 26.97 -4.38
CA GLN A 345 -2.61 26.22 -3.14
C GLN A 345 -3.76 26.82 -2.33
N ARG A 346 -4.70 25.98 -1.92
CA ARG A 346 -5.88 26.40 -1.18
C ARG A 346 -5.72 26.25 0.33
N TYR A 347 -4.68 25.56 0.78
CA TYR A 347 -4.46 25.22 2.18
C TYR A 347 -3.08 25.65 2.61
N ASP A 348 -2.97 26.16 3.80
CA ASP A 348 -1.70 26.51 4.44
C ASP A 348 -1.08 25.26 5.11
N CYS A 349 -0.97 24.19 4.34
CA CYS A 349 -0.43 22.92 4.77
C CYS A 349 0.87 22.64 3.99
N GLU A 350 1.93 22.36 4.68
CA GLU A 350 3.18 21.87 4.11
C GLU A 350 3.12 20.39 3.67
N CYS A 351 1.92 19.83 3.60
CA CYS A 351 1.61 18.42 3.38
C CYS A 351 2.24 17.88 2.08
N PRO A 352 3.29 17.05 2.14
CA PRO A 352 4.02 16.58 0.95
C PRO A 352 3.15 15.75 0.00
N TRP A 353 2.15 15.05 0.53
CA TRP A 353 1.24 14.22 -0.25
C TRP A 353 0.24 14.99 -1.11
N LEU A 354 0.04 16.30 -0.80
CA LEU A 354 -0.83 17.20 -1.57
C LEU A 354 -0.08 18.11 -2.54
N LYS A 355 1.20 18.28 -2.35
CA LYS A 355 2.07 19.10 -3.23
C LYS A 355 2.52 18.35 -4.47
#